data_633cd61b6e42802a5191266331930f7c
#
_entry.id   633cd61b6e42802a5191266331930f7c
#
_cell.length_a   1.000
_cell.length_b   1.000
_cell.length_c   1.000
_cell.angle_alpha   90.00
_cell.angle_beta   90.00
_cell.angle_gamma   90.00
#
_symmetry.space_group_name_H-M   'P 1'
#
loop_
_entity.id
_entity.type
_entity.pdbx_description
1 polymer ?
#
loop_
_entity_poly.entity_id
_entity_poly.type
_entity_poly.pdbx_seq_one_letter_code
_entity_poly.pdbx_strand_id
1 'polypeptide(L)'
;NSCKLAKWTALSLLSGAEVMKLGYVSRVNKGSAFEHTILGCQSVKPSEFAKQLFLDENNLFGVIKYLVEIFQKQPPGTFSIVRDPNKAVCRVYSVPAGTFDVESDDDDEQ
;
A
#
# COMPACT_ATOMS: atom_id res chain seq x y z
N ASN A 1 -12.75 -2.90 2.27
CA ASN A 1 -11.56 -2.14 2.73
C ASN A 1 -10.42 -3.00 3.29
N SER A 2 -10.40 -4.29 2.97
CA SER A 2 -9.33 -5.20 3.42
C SER A 2 -7.94 -4.77 2.96
N CYS A 3 -7.81 -4.26 1.72
CA CYS A 3 -6.53 -3.77 1.19
C CYS A 3 -5.99 -2.56 1.96
N LYS A 4 -6.86 -1.65 2.38
CA LYS A 4 -6.49 -0.47 3.17
C LYS A 4 -6.01 -0.84 4.56
N LEU A 5 -6.72 -1.75 5.23
CA LEU A 5 -6.34 -2.28 6.52
C LEU A 5 -5.04 -3.08 6.46
N ALA A 6 -4.85 -3.89 5.41
CA ALA A 6 -3.61 -4.62 5.17
C ALA A 6 -2.42 -3.66 4.97
N LYS A 7 -2.59 -2.59 4.20
CA LYS A 7 -1.58 -1.56 4.01
C LYS A 7 -1.18 -0.90 5.33
N TRP A 8 -2.14 -0.47 6.12
CA TRP A 8 -1.88 0.16 7.42
C TRP A 8 -1.17 -0.78 8.39
N THR A 9 -1.59 -2.05 8.41
CA THR A 9 -0.96 -3.09 9.23
C THR A 9 0.49 -3.32 8.81
N ALA A 10 0.76 -3.45 7.51
CA ALA A 10 2.12 -3.61 6.97
C ALA A 10 3.02 -2.42 7.32
N LEU A 11 2.51 -1.19 7.18
CA LEU A 11 3.24 0.02 7.54
C LEU A 11 3.54 0.09 9.03
N SER A 12 2.61 -0.33 9.88
CA SER A 12 2.79 -0.39 11.33
C SER A 12 3.84 -1.41 11.73
N LEU A 13 3.86 -2.58 11.09
CA LEU A 13 4.88 -3.61 11.30
C LEU A 13 6.27 -3.11 10.89
N LEU A 14 6.40 -2.49 9.73
CA LEU A 14 7.67 -1.95 9.22
C LEU A 14 8.23 -0.84 10.09
N SER A 15 7.37 0.02 10.64
CA SER A 15 7.79 1.11 11.52
C SER A 15 8.09 0.67 12.95
N GLY A 16 7.84 -0.60 13.29
CA GLY A 16 8.02 -1.11 14.65
C GLY A 16 7.00 -0.55 15.65
N ALA A 17 5.83 -0.15 15.19
CA ALA A 17 4.78 0.35 16.06
C ALA A 17 4.25 -0.76 16.97
N GLU A 18 4.14 -0.46 18.26
CA GLU A 18 3.60 -1.42 19.24
C GLU A 18 2.08 -1.51 19.19
N VAL A 19 1.44 -0.40 18.89
CA VAL A 19 -0.02 -0.28 18.86
C VAL A 19 -0.47 0.50 17.64
N MET A 20 -1.50 0.01 16.99
CA MET A 20 -2.22 0.70 15.93
C MET A 20 -3.60 1.11 16.45
N LYS A 21 -3.95 2.38 16.31
CA LYS A 21 -5.26 2.90 16.69
C LYS A 21 -6.10 3.15 15.45
N LEU A 22 -7.28 2.52 15.42
CA LEU A 22 -8.27 2.68 14.37
C LEU A 22 -9.39 3.57 14.89
N GLY A 23 -9.56 4.73 14.28
CA GLY A 23 -10.68 5.62 14.55
C GLY A 23 -11.83 5.37 13.59
N TYR A 24 -13.03 5.22 14.11
CA TYR A 24 -14.25 5.08 13.33
C TYR A 24 -15.02 6.37 13.34
N VAL A 25 -15.22 6.94 12.16
CA VAL A 25 -15.85 8.25 11.97
C VAL A 25 -16.97 8.13 10.95
N SER A 26 -18.14 8.66 11.27
CA SER A 26 -19.24 8.78 10.33
C SER A 26 -19.45 10.24 9.91
N ARG A 27 -20.02 10.44 8.75
CA ARG A 27 -20.50 11.76 8.33
C ARG A 27 -21.89 12.01 8.90
N VAL A 28 -22.09 13.16 9.53
CA VAL A 28 -23.41 13.59 10.01
C VAL A 28 -24.33 13.83 8.81
N ASN A 29 -23.79 14.40 7.74
CA ASN A 29 -24.53 14.69 6.50
C ASN A 29 -23.73 14.23 5.30
N LYS A 30 -24.36 13.49 4.37
CA LYS A 30 -23.69 12.94 3.18
C LYS A 30 -23.08 14.04 2.29
N GLY A 31 -23.66 15.24 2.30
CA GLY A 31 -23.20 16.38 1.52
C GLY A 31 -22.10 17.21 2.18
N SER A 32 -21.82 17.02 3.45
CA SER A 32 -20.80 17.77 4.17
C SER A 32 -19.53 16.94 4.40
N ALA A 33 -18.40 17.48 3.98
CA ALA A 33 -17.08 16.88 4.24
C ALA A 33 -16.48 17.33 5.58
N PHE A 34 -17.11 18.26 6.26
CA PHE A 34 -16.58 18.92 7.45
C PHE A 34 -17.22 18.45 8.76
N GLU A 35 -18.44 17.95 8.70
CA GLU A 35 -19.18 17.51 9.89
C GLU A 35 -19.08 16.00 10.06
N HIS A 36 -18.41 15.57 11.12
CA HIS A 36 -18.18 14.16 11.42
C HIS A 36 -18.55 13.86 12.87
N THR A 37 -19.00 12.63 13.09
CA THR A 37 -19.22 12.08 14.43
C THR A 37 -18.22 10.95 14.65
N ILE A 38 -17.49 11.01 15.76
CA ILE A 38 -16.59 9.94 16.17
C ILE A 38 -17.41 8.82 16.77
N LEU A 39 -17.40 7.65 16.14
CA LEU A 39 -18.13 6.45 16.61
C LEU A 39 -17.35 5.69 17.66
N GLY A 40 -16.04 5.69 17.57
CA GLY A 40 -15.18 5.01 18.52
C GLY A 40 -13.75 4.91 18.04
N CYS A 41 -12.90 4.36 18.91
CA CYS A 41 -11.50 4.09 18.62
C CYS A 41 -11.15 2.70 19.13
N GLN A 42 -10.46 1.92 18.31
CA GLN A 42 -9.98 0.59 18.66
C GLN A 42 -8.45 0.59 18.69
N SER A 43 -7.89 0.02 19.75
CA SER A 43 -6.43 -0.19 19.84
C SER A 43 -6.14 -1.66 19.58
N VAL A 44 -5.25 -1.93 18.63
CA VAL A 44 -4.86 -3.28 18.24
C VAL A 44 -3.33 -3.39 18.13
N LYS A 45 -2.80 -4.57 18.43
CA LYS A 45 -1.39 -4.87 18.11
C LYS A 45 -1.29 -5.24 16.64
N PRO A 46 -0.33 -4.65 15.88
CA PRO A 46 -0.22 -4.91 14.44
C PRO A 46 -0.09 -6.39 14.09
N SER A 47 0.70 -7.15 14.82
CA SER A 47 0.88 -8.59 14.58
C SER A 47 -0.38 -9.42 14.82
N GLU A 48 -1.15 -9.09 15.84
CA GLU A 48 -2.44 -9.76 16.13
C GLU A 48 -3.50 -9.38 15.11
N PHE A 49 -3.52 -8.11 14.70
CA PHE A 49 -4.42 -7.62 13.68
C PHE A 49 -4.13 -8.22 12.31
N ALA A 50 -2.86 -8.43 11.96
CA ALA A 50 -2.47 -9.14 10.75
C ALA A 50 -3.07 -10.56 10.71
N LYS A 51 -3.05 -11.28 11.83
CA LYS A 51 -3.69 -12.60 11.94
C LYS A 51 -5.20 -12.54 11.73
N GLN A 52 -5.87 -11.53 12.28
CA GLN A 52 -7.31 -11.32 12.08
C GLN A 52 -7.66 -11.01 10.62
N LEU A 53 -6.77 -10.36 9.88
CA LEU A 53 -6.92 -10.07 8.46
C LEU A 53 -6.50 -11.23 7.56
N PHE A 54 -6.05 -12.35 8.12
CA PHE A 54 -5.42 -13.47 7.38
C PHE A 54 -4.21 -13.02 6.55
N LEU A 55 -3.49 -12.03 7.04
CA LEU A 55 -2.27 -11.51 6.45
C LEU A 55 -1.08 -12.26 7.05
N ASP A 56 -0.43 -13.08 6.23
CA ASP A 56 0.80 -13.78 6.61
C ASP A 56 1.99 -12.83 6.45
N GLU A 57 2.61 -12.45 7.57
CA GLU A 57 3.76 -11.56 7.60
C GLU A 57 4.96 -12.14 6.84
N ASN A 58 5.20 -13.45 7.00
CA ASN A 58 6.30 -14.13 6.31
C ASN A 58 6.11 -14.11 4.79
N ASN A 59 4.89 -14.33 4.32
CA ASN A 59 4.57 -14.25 2.90
C ASN A 59 4.69 -12.82 2.37
N LEU A 60 4.16 -11.85 3.11
CA LEU A 60 4.23 -10.42 2.73
C LEU A 60 5.67 -9.95 2.54
N PHE A 61 6.50 -10.12 3.57
CA PHE A 61 7.89 -9.68 3.52
C PHE A 61 8.78 -10.60 2.68
N GLY A 62 8.42 -11.88 2.56
CA GLY A 62 9.08 -12.81 1.66
C GLY A 62 8.94 -12.42 0.19
N VAL A 63 7.77 -11.95 -0.23
CA VAL A 63 7.53 -11.42 -1.58
C VAL A 63 8.39 -10.19 -1.84
N ILE A 64 8.45 -9.26 -0.90
CA ILE A 64 9.28 -8.05 -1.01
C ILE A 64 10.77 -8.43 -1.11
N LYS A 65 11.24 -9.32 -0.26
CA LYS A 65 12.61 -9.81 -0.30
C LYS A 65 12.95 -10.44 -1.64
N TYR A 66 12.07 -11.27 -2.16
CA TYR A 66 12.25 -11.93 -3.45
C TYR A 66 12.34 -10.92 -4.62
N LEU A 67 11.48 -9.89 -4.62
CA LEU A 67 11.54 -8.82 -5.61
C LEU A 67 12.85 -8.03 -5.52
N VAL A 68 13.30 -7.69 -4.32
CA VAL A 68 14.57 -7.00 -4.11
C VAL A 68 15.73 -7.84 -4.65
N GLU A 69 15.76 -9.13 -4.38
CA GLU A 69 16.80 -10.04 -4.88
C GLU A 69 16.81 -10.13 -6.40
N ILE A 70 15.64 -10.14 -7.04
CA ILE A 70 15.53 -10.11 -8.51
C ILE A 70 16.15 -8.82 -9.06
N PHE A 71 15.77 -7.66 -8.52
CA PHE A 71 16.25 -6.37 -9.01
C PHE A 71 17.72 -6.13 -8.73
N GLN A 72 18.27 -6.66 -7.66
CA GLN A 72 19.71 -6.56 -7.38
C GLN A 72 20.59 -7.25 -8.44
N LYS A 73 20.05 -8.26 -9.11
CA LYS A 73 20.75 -9.00 -10.18
C LYS A 73 20.64 -8.32 -11.54
N GLN A 74 19.80 -7.31 -11.68
CA GLN A 74 19.56 -6.60 -12.93
C GLN A 74 20.47 -5.37 -13.04
N PRO A 75 20.86 -4.96 -14.27
CA PRO A 75 21.55 -3.70 -14.47
C PRO A 75 20.64 -2.52 -14.10
N PRO A 76 21.21 -1.33 -13.80
CA PRO A 76 20.42 -0.14 -13.54
C PRO A 76 19.49 0.19 -14.71
N GLY A 77 18.24 0.52 -14.39
CA GLY A 77 17.24 0.81 -15.42
C GLY A 77 15.86 1.04 -14.83
N THR A 78 14.89 1.23 -15.72
CA THR A 78 13.49 1.38 -15.38
C THR A 78 12.76 0.04 -15.58
N PHE A 79 11.97 -0.35 -14.60
CA PHE A 79 11.24 -1.62 -14.62
C PHE A 79 9.77 -1.39 -14.31
N SER A 80 8.92 -2.24 -14.88
CA SER A 80 7.49 -2.28 -14.57
C SER A 80 7.13 -3.62 -13.96
N ILE A 81 6.39 -3.58 -12.86
CA ILE A 81 5.83 -4.77 -12.22
C ILE A 81 4.33 -4.78 -12.47
N VAL A 82 3.84 -5.81 -13.14
CA VAL A 82 2.42 -5.96 -13.46
C VAL A 82 1.88 -7.22 -12.80
N ARG A 83 0.84 -7.05 -11.99
CA ARG A 83 0.09 -8.18 -11.43
C ARG A 83 -1.00 -8.59 -12.40
N ASP A 84 -1.06 -9.89 -12.72
CA ASP A 84 -2.16 -10.45 -13.50
C ASP A 84 -3.43 -10.48 -12.64
N PRO A 85 -4.55 -9.89 -13.10
CA PRO A 85 -5.80 -9.88 -12.34
C PRO A 85 -6.47 -11.26 -12.25
N ASN A 86 -6.17 -12.16 -13.18
CA ASN A 86 -6.81 -13.47 -13.29
C ASN A 86 -5.94 -14.63 -12.78
N LYS A 87 -4.66 -14.41 -12.57
CA LYS A 87 -3.69 -15.41 -12.12
C LYS A 87 -2.86 -14.89 -10.96
N ALA A 88 -2.41 -15.78 -10.10
CA ALA A 88 -1.51 -15.44 -8.99
C ALA A 88 -0.06 -15.26 -9.49
N VAL A 89 0.12 -14.40 -10.49
CA VAL A 89 1.41 -14.14 -11.14
C VAL A 89 1.66 -12.65 -11.24
N CYS A 90 2.89 -12.25 -10.92
CA CYS A 90 3.42 -10.92 -11.22
C CYS A 90 4.47 -11.03 -12.32
N ARG A 91 4.42 -10.12 -13.29
CA ARG A 91 5.40 -10.03 -14.37
C ARG A 91 6.25 -8.79 -14.18
N VAL A 92 7.55 -8.94 -14.41
CA VAL A 92 8.51 -7.86 -14.35
C VAL A 92 9.03 -7.60 -15.76
N TYR A 93 8.93 -6.35 -16.20
CA TYR A 93 9.39 -5.92 -17.52
C TYR A 93 10.47 -4.87 -17.39
N SER A 94 11.52 -4.97 -18.20
CA SER A 94 12.45 -3.88 -18.42
C SER A 94 11.84 -2.95 -19.48
N VAL A 95 11.80 -1.66 -19.21
CA VAL A 95 11.22 -0.65 -20.09
C VAL A 95 12.26 0.42 -20.43
N PRO A 96 12.15 1.09 -21.60
CA PRO A 96 13.03 2.19 -21.95
C PRO A 96 12.99 3.31 -20.92
N ALA A 97 14.12 4.01 -20.77
CA ALA A 97 14.19 5.22 -19.95
C ALA A 97 13.17 6.27 -20.45
N GLY A 98 12.51 6.96 -19.52
CA GLY A 98 11.52 7.97 -19.86
C GLY A 98 10.13 7.46 -20.22
N THR A 99 9.90 6.14 -20.17
CA THR A 99 8.57 5.55 -20.49
C THR A 99 7.44 6.10 -19.60
N PHE A 100 7.75 6.46 -18.38
CA PHE A 100 6.79 6.97 -17.40
C PHE A 100 6.99 8.43 -17.03
N ASP A 101 7.85 9.13 -17.77
CA ASP A 101 8.02 10.56 -17.58
C ASP A 101 6.73 11.25 -18.03
N VAL A 102 6.00 11.81 -17.09
CA VAL A 102 4.85 12.67 -17.38
C VAL A 102 5.44 14.03 -17.77
N GLU A 103 5.21 14.47 -19.00
CA GLU A 103 5.40 15.87 -19.34
C GLU A 103 4.47 16.66 -18.41
N SER A 104 5.04 17.41 -17.48
CA SER A 104 4.28 18.39 -16.74
C SER A 104 3.88 19.46 -17.75
N ASP A 105 2.64 19.41 -18.22
CA ASP A 105 2.02 20.55 -18.88
C ASP A 105 1.92 21.66 -17.80
N ASP A 106 2.98 22.42 -17.68
CA ASP A 106 2.93 23.73 -17.04
C ASP A 106 2.09 24.63 -17.96
N ASP A 107 0.77 24.51 -17.81
CA ASP A 107 -0.14 25.52 -18.35
C ASP A 107 0.12 26.80 -17.55
N ASP A 108 1.07 27.59 -18.06
CA ASP A 108 1.21 29.00 -17.74
C ASP A 108 -0.10 29.70 -18.16
N GLU A 109 -1.03 29.78 -17.22
CA GLU A 109 -2.10 30.78 -17.34
C GLU A 109 -1.50 32.17 -17.20
N GLN A 110 -1.42 32.82 -18.31
CA GLN A 110 -1.29 34.28 -18.39
C GLN A 110 -2.62 34.95 -18.05
#